data_4a92aa82612d608022851f193b050b53
#
_entry.id   4a92aa82612d608022851f193b050b53
#
_cell.length_a   1.000
_cell.length_b   1.000
_cell.length_c   1.000
_cell.angle_alpha   90.00
_cell.angle_beta   90.00
_cell.angle_gamma   90.00
#
_symmetry.space_group_name_H-M   'P 1'
#
loop_
_entity.id
_entity.type
_entity.pdbx_description
1 polymer ?
#
loop_
_entity_poly.entity_id
_entity_poly.type
_entity_poly.pdbx_seq_one_letter_code
_entity_poly.pdbx_strand_id
1 'polypeptide(L)'
;MYGRYTQELGVYAKEEAARLRESGKKRSISEQSRNLDQQEYKGRCAKCRICTVRCQKFLISRVGEDWIFLILLGLVMALVSWVVDFCIAICLQAQKWMYGGLDSNVFLQYLAWVTYPVVLITFSAGFTQILAPQAVGSGIPEMKTILRGVVLKEYLTFKTFVAKVIGLTCALGSGMPLGKEGPFVHIASLCAVQLSKFTSLFGGIYE
;
A
#
# COMPACT_ATOMS: atom_id res chain seq x y z
N MET A 1 -6.99 -27.27 -24.60
CA MET A 1 -6.35 -26.12 -23.92
C MET A 1 -6.11 -26.32 -22.42
N TYR A 2 -6.87 -27.14 -21.73
CA TYR A 2 -6.73 -27.38 -20.27
C TYR A 2 -5.42 -28.09 -19.84
N GLY A 3 -4.84 -28.96 -20.67
CA GLY A 3 -3.64 -29.73 -20.32
C GLY A 3 -2.35 -28.90 -20.15
N ARG A 4 -2.25 -27.75 -20.79
CA ARG A 4 -1.07 -26.88 -20.69
C ARG A 4 -1.01 -26.12 -19.36
N TYR A 5 -2.17 -25.67 -18.88
CA TYR A 5 -2.29 -25.00 -17.57
C TYR A 5 -1.99 -25.91 -16.39
N THR A 6 -2.35 -27.19 -16.46
CA THR A 6 -2.04 -28.16 -15.40
C THR A 6 -0.56 -28.52 -15.34
N GLN A 7 0.16 -28.52 -16.47
CA GLN A 7 1.62 -28.72 -16.49
C GLN A 7 2.37 -27.51 -15.93
N GLU A 8 1.98 -26.29 -16.29
CA GLU A 8 2.62 -25.06 -15.75
C GLU A 8 2.37 -24.90 -14.25
N LEU A 9 1.17 -25.20 -13.76
CA LEU A 9 0.88 -25.23 -12.32
C LEU A 9 1.70 -26.29 -11.58
N GLY A 10 1.95 -27.44 -12.18
CA GLY A 10 2.76 -28.50 -11.60
C GLY A 10 4.25 -28.14 -11.51
N VAL A 11 4.78 -27.40 -12.47
CA VAL A 11 6.17 -26.90 -12.44
C VAL A 11 6.29 -25.80 -11.40
N TYR A 12 5.37 -24.85 -11.36
CA TYR A 12 5.33 -23.77 -10.37
C TYR A 12 5.24 -24.30 -8.92
N ALA A 13 4.38 -25.30 -8.68
CA ALA A 13 4.24 -25.92 -7.37
C ALA A 13 5.52 -26.64 -6.92
N LYS A 14 6.28 -27.24 -7.85
CA LYS A 14 7.57 -27.87 -7.56
C LYS A 14 8.67 -26.84 -7.24
N GLU A 15 8.70 -25.74 -7.99
CA GLU A 15 9.67 -24.66 -7.73
C GLU A 15 9.39 -23.98 -6.40
N GLU A 16 8.12 -23.74 -6.07
CA GLU A 16 7.73 -23.12 -4.79
C GLU A 16 8.01 -24.07 -3.61
N ALA A 17 7.77 -25.37 -3.76
CA ALA A 17 8.14 -26.38 -2.75
C ALA A 17 9.67 -26.48 -2.55
N ALA A 18 10.46 -26.33 -3.59
CA ALA A 18 11.92 -26.27 -3.52
C ALA A 18 12.39 -25.00 -2.78
N ARG A 19 11.80 -23.83 -3.09
CA ARG A 19 12.06 -22.56 -2.41
C ARG A 19 11.75 -22.62 -0.91
N LEU A 20 10.60 -23.19 -0.55
CA LEU A 20 10.22 -23.37 0.85
C LEU A 20 11.15 -24.31 1.60
N ARG A 21 11.67 -25.36 0.95
CA ARG A 21 12.68 -26.25 1.54
C ARG A 21 14.03 -25.56 1.75
N GLU A 22 14.47 -24.73 0.81
CA GLU A 22 15.70 -23.93 0.95
C GLU A 22 15.57 -22.87 2.05
N SER A 23 14.45 -22.18 2.14
CA SER A 23 14.20 -21.21 3.20
C SER A 23 14.12 -21.87 4.58
N GLY A 24 13.51 -23.04 4.69
CA GLY A 24 13.51 -23.86 5.91
C GLY A 24 14.92 -24.29 6.34
N LYS A 25 15.77 -24.67 5.38
CA LYS A 25 17.16 -25.03 5.65
C LYS A 25 18.01 -23.82 6.08
N LYS A 26 17.81 -22.67 5.46
CA LYS A 26 18.45 -21.41 5.88
C LYS A 26 18.01 -20.98 7.29
N ARG A 27 16.72 -21.17 7.65
CA ARG A 27 16.21 -20.89 9.01
C ARG A 27 16.89 -21.76 10.05
N SER A 28 17.01 -23.09 9.83
CA SER A 28 17.65 -23.99 10.79
C SER A 28 19.13 -23.65 11.00
N ILE A 29 19.86 -23.27 9.95
CA ILE A 29 21.26 -22.84 10.02
C ILE A 29 21.39 -21.52 10.78
N SER A 30 20.47 -20.56 10.55
CA SER A 30 20.43 -19.29 11.25
C SER A 30 20.11 -19.45 12.76
N GLU A 31 19.22 -20.37 13.12
CA GLU A 31 18.93 -20.68 14.51
C GLU A 31 20.11 -21.36 15.22
N GLN A 32 20.83 -22.22 14.53
CA GLN A 32 22.03 -22.87 15.07
C GLN A 32 23.18 -21.88 15.27
N SER A 33 23.36 -20.92 14.35
CA SER A 33 24.31 -19.81 14.47
C SER A 33 23.96 -18.86 15.63
N ARG A 34 22.68 -18.53 15.82
CA ARG A 34 22.22 -17.71 16.95
C ARG A 34 22.42 -18.36 18.31
N ASN A 35 22.32 -19.69 18.38
CA ASN A 35 22.58 -20.43 19.63
C ASN A 35 24.07 -20.49 19.99
N LEU A 36 24.96 -20.45 19.02
CA LEU A 36 26.40 -20.36 19.22
C LEU A 36 26.86 -18.99 19.69
N ASP A 37 26.28 -17.89 19.11
CA ASP A 37 26.56 -16.51 19.52
C ASP A 37 26.04 -16.20 20.94
N GLN A 38 25.02 -16.91 21.43
CA GLN A 38 24.51 -16.75 22.79
C GLN A 38 25.40 -17.31 23.87
N GLN A 39 26.32 -18.21 23.54
CA GLN A 39 27.25 -18.82 24.52
C GLN A 39 28.50 -17.97 24.80
N GLU A 40 28.84 -17.03 23.90
CA GLU A 40 30.09 -16.26 23.99
C GLU A 40 30.00 -14.91 24.71
N TYR A 41 28.80 -14.44 25.08
CA TYR A 41 28.61 -13.09 25.68
C TYR A 41 28.19 -13.13 27.16
N LYS A 42 29.18 -13.49 28.03
CA LYS A 42 29.03 -13.43 29.49
C LYS A 42 29.53 -12.11 30.06
N GLY A 43 28.77 -11.00 29.81
CA GLY A 43 29.08 -9.68 30.32
C GLY A 43 27.89 -9.04 31.08
N ARG A 44 28.20 -8.15 32.02
CA ARG A 44 27.27 -7.51 32.97
C ARG A 44 26.01 -6.80 32.39
N CYS A 45 25.95 -6.60 31.09
CA CYS A 45 24.76 -6.09 30.36
C CYS A 45 23.78 -7.17 29.88
N ALA A 46 24.09 -8.46 30.10
CA ALA A 46 23.29 -9.58 29.60
C ALA A 46 21.87 -9.63 30.24
N LYS A 47 21.72 -9.22 31.50
CA LYS A 47 20.40 -9.23 32.17
C LYS A 47 19.39 -8.28 31.56
N CYS A 48 19.82 -7.09 31.14
CA CYS A 48 18.96 -6.12 30.47
C CYS A 48 18.58 -6.59 29.04
N ARG A 49 19.53 -7.17 28.32
CA ARG A 49 19.31 -7.69 26.95
C ARG A 49 18.45 -8.95 26.96
N ILE A 50 18.65 -9.83 27.95
CA ILE A 50 17.79 -11.02 28.15
C ILE A 50 16.37 -10.60 28.52
N CYS A 51 16.19 -9.56 29.33
CA CYS A 51 14.88 -9.01 29.66
C CYS A 51 14.21 -8.41 28.40
N THR A 52 14.95 -7.67 27.58
CA THR A 52 14.43 -7.09 26.34
C THR A 52 14.05 -8.17 25.33
N VAL A 53 14.92 -9.18 25.13
CA VAL A 53 14.64 -10.31 24.23
C VAL A 53 13.49 -11.19 24.76
N ARG A 54 13.37 -11.34 26.07
CA ARG A 54 12.27 -12.08 26.70
C ARG A 54 10.95 -11.31 26.63
N CYS A 55 10.96 -9.99 26.83
CA CYS A 55 9.81 -9.12 26.57
C CYS A 55 9.42 -9.13 25.09
N GLN A 56 10.39 -9.05 24.21
CA GLN A 56 10.16 -9.09 22.76
C GLN A 56 9.59 -10.44 22.31
N LYS A 57 10.15 -11.57 22.79
CA LYS A 57 9.58 -12.92 22.57
C LYS A 57 8.19 -13.08 23.19
N PHE A 58 7.94 -12.52 24.37
CA PHE A 58 6.62 -12.56 25.02
C PHE A 58 5.60 -11.71 24.26
N LEU A 59 5.97 -10.51 23.80
CA LEU A 59 5.11 -9.69 22.95
C LEU A 59 4.81 -10.38 21.60
N ILE A 60 5.82 -10.91 20.93
CA ILE A 60 5.68 -11.63 19.65
C ILE A 60 4.83 -12.88 19.82
N SER A 61 5.00 -13.64 20.91
CA SER A 61 4.20 -14.84 21.21
C SER A 61 2.74 -14.53 21.58
N ARG A 62 2.48 -13.36 22.17
CA ARG A 62 1.11 -12.95 22.59
C ARG A 62 0.35 -12.19 21.53
N VAL A 63 1.06 -11.39 20.71
CA VAL A 63 0.45 -10.44 19.76
C VAL A 63 0.58 -10.92 18.32
N GLY A 64 1.45 -11.93 18.04
CA GLY A 64 1.76 -12.38 16.68
C GLY A 64 2.70 -11.41 15.95
N GLU A 65 3.56 -11.94 15.10
CA GLU A 65 4.55 -11.14 14.35
C GLU A 65 3.89 -10.13 13.41
N ASP A 66 2.69 -10.42 12.93
CA ASP A 66 1.96 -9.60 11.94
C ASP A 66 1.36 -8.32 12.53
N TRP A 67 1.17 -8.22 13.84
CA TRP A 67 0.51 -7.06 14.45
C TRP A 67 1.32 -5.78 14.34
N ILE A 68 2.64 -5.86 14.45
CA ILE A 68 3.54 -4.70 14.29
C ILE A 68 3.42 -4.16 12.87
N PHE A 69 3.42 -5.05 11.88
CA PHE A 69 3.22 -4.69 10.48
C PHE A 69 1.85 -4.05 10.25
N LEU A 70 0.78 -4.61 10.82
CA LEU A 70 -0.59 -4.08 10.69
C LEU A 70 -0.74 -2.71 11.35
N ILE A 71 -0.15 -2.49 12.53
CA ILE A 71 -0.17 -1.18 13.20
C ILE A 71 0.59 -0.15 12.35
N LEU A 72 1.76 -0.50 11.84
CA LEU A 72 2.56 0.38 10.99
C LEU A 72 1.83 0.70 9.68
N LEU A 73 1.21 -0.30 9.05
CA LEU A 73 0.37 -0.10 7.87
C LEU A 73 -0.81 0.82 8.17
N GLY A 74 -1.49 0.62 9.30
CA GLY A 74 -2.60 1.48 9.73
C GLY A 74 -2.17 2.94 9.93
N LEU A 75 -0.99 3.16 10.53
CA LEU A 75 -0.43 4.50 10.74
C LEU A 75 -0.08 5.17 9.40
N VAL A 76 0.55 4.45 8.47
CA VAL A 76 0.87 4.95 7.13
C VAL A 76 -0.43 5.29 6.38
N MET A 77 -1.44 4.43 6.44
CA MET A 77 -2.73 4.69 5.80
C MET A 77 -3.47 5.88 6.42
N ALA A 78 -3.39 6.08 7.72
CA ALA A 78 -3.95 7.26 8.39
C ALA A 78 -3.28 8.56 7.91
N LEU A 79 -1.95 8.55 7.76
CA LEU A 79 -1.22 9.69 7.21
C LEU A 79 -1.59 9.98 5.75
N VAL A 80 -1.67 8.94 4.92
CA VAL A 80 -2.09 9.08 3.51
C VAL A 80 -3.52 9.63 3.43
N SER A 81 -4.44 9.11 4.24
CA SER A 81 -5.83 9.60 4.29
C SER A 81 -5.89 11.06 4.71
N TRP A 82 -5.13 11.44 5.75
CA TRP A 82 -5.07 12.82 6.21
C TRP A 82 -4.56 13.78 5.13
N VAL A 83 -3.48 13.41 4.42
CA VAL A 83 -2.93 14.23 3.31
C VAL A 83 -3.94 14.37 2.18
N VAL A 84 -4.60 13.27 1.79
CA VAL A 84 -5.63 13.27 0.74
C VAL A 84 -6.81 14.16 1.13
N ASP A 85 -7.33 14.02 2.35
CA ASP A 85 -8.45 14.82 2.85
C ASP A 85 -8.08 16.31 2.94
N PHE A 86 -6.84 16.62 3.35
CA PHE A 86 -6.32 17.99 3.37
C PHE A 86 -6.26 18.60 1.96
N CYS A 87 -5.73 17.87 0.99
CA CYS A 87 -5.68 18.33 -0.41
C CYS A 87 -7.07 18.51 -1.01
N ILE A 88 -8.02 17.63 -0.71
CA ILE A 88 -9.43 17.77 -1.14
C ILE A 88 -10.03 19.04 -0.54
N ALA A 89 -9.81 19.30 0.75
CA ALA A 89 -10.30 20.49 1.42
C ALA A 89 -9.77 21.78 0.75
N ILE A 90 -8.47 21.81 0.40
CA ILE A 90 -7.87 22.94 -0.35
C ILE A 90 -8.54 23.12 -1.72
N CYS A 91 -8.75 22.05 -2.48
CA CYS A 91 -9.40 22.13 -3.79
C CYS A 91 -10.82 22.68 -3.69
N LEU A 92 -11.60 22.19 -2.72
CA LEU A 92 -12.97 22.68 -2.48
C LEU A 92 -12.99 24.13 -1.98
N GLN A 93 -12.02 24.53 -1.17
CA GLN A 93 -11.91 25.91 -0.72
C GLN A 93 -11.49 26.85 -1.84
N ALA A 94 -10.62 26.44 -2.75
CA ALA A 94 -10.25 27.18 -3.94
C ALA A 94 -11.46 27.40 -4.86
N GLN A 95 -12.33 26.41 -5.03
CA GLN A 95 -13.59 26.55 -5.77
C GLN A 95 -14.50 27.63 -5.16
N LYS A 96 -14.67 27.58 -3.82
CA LYS A 96 -15.49 28.58 -3.10
C LYS A 96 -14.90 29.99 -3.19
N TRP A 97 -13.58 30.10 -3.11
CA TRP A 97 -12.90 31.40 -3.23
C TRP A 97 -13.03 31.97 -4.63
N MET A 98 -12.89 31.16 -5.68
CA MET A 98 -13.15 31.61 -7.06
C MET A 98 -14.58 32.06 -7.26
N TYR A 99 -15.54 31.32 -6.73
CA TYR A 99 -16.97 31.67 -6.82
C TYR A 99 -17.29 32.97 -6.10
N GLY A 100 -16.76 33.20 -4.89
CA GLY A 100 -16.98 34.45 -4.12
C GLY A 100 -16.25 35.65 -4.67
N GLY A 101 -15.18 35.50 -5.44
CA GLY A 101 -14.45 36.60 -6.09
C GLY A 101 -15.11 37.16 -7.36
N LEU A 102 -16.14 36.49 -7.89
CA LEU A 102 -16.81 36.85 -9.13
C LEU A 102 -18.24 37.41 -8.92
N ASP A 103 -18.52 38.06 -7.80
CA ASP A 103 -19.87 38.60 -7.46
C ASP A 103 -20.46 39.62 -8.47
N SER A 104 -19.64 40.08 -9.41
CA SER A 104 -20.02 41.12 -10.35
C SER A 104 -20.90 40.65 -11.53
N ASN A 105 -20.82 39.36 -11.94
CA ASN A 105 -21.53 38.83 -13.10
C ASN A 105 -21.97 37.38 -12.89
N VAL A 106 -23.28 37.15 -12.80
CA VAL A 106 -23.87 35.80 -12.59
C VAL A 106 -23.46 34.78 -13.67
N PHE A 107 -23.34 35.23 -14.92
CA PHE A 107 -22.91 34.36 -16.02
C PHE A 107 -21.47 33.91 -15.88
N LEU A 108 -20.57 34.79 -15.49
CA LEU A 108 -19.16 34.49 -15.27
C LEU A 108 -18.96 33.56 -14.05
N GLN A 109 -19.75 33.79 -13.03
CA GLN A 109 -19.80 32.96 -11.82
C GLN A 109 -20.26 31.52 -12.14
N TYR A 110 -21.31 31.38 -12.95
CA TYR A 110 -21.75 30.05 -13.41
C TYR A 110 -20.70 29.35 -14.27
N LEU A 111 -20.07 30.08 -15.20
CA LEU A 111 -19.03 29.54 -16.05
C LEU A 111 -17.82 29.03 -15.22
N ALA A 112 -17.36 29.80 -14.25
CA ALA A 112 -16.27 29.40 -13.34
C ALA A 112 -16.65 28.18 -12.53
N TRP A 113 -17.88 28.10 -12.01
CA TRP A 113 -18.36 26.97 -11.21
C TRP A 113 -18.42 25.67 -12.02
N VAL A 114 -18.74 25.70 -13.30
CA VAL A 114 -18.76 24.52 -14.19
C VAL A 114 -17.37 24.18 -14.68
N THR A 115 -16.55 25.17 -15.06
CA THR A 115 -15.24 24.94 -15.68
C THR A 115 -14.24 24.33 -14.70
N TYR A 116 -14.26 24.74 -13.44
CA TYR A 116 -13.32 24.26 -12.42
C TYR A 116 -13.39 22.72 -12.20
N PRO A 117 -14.56 22.11 -11.92
CA PRO A 117 -14.67 20.65 -11.81
C PRO A 117 -14.29 19.93 -13.10
N VAL A 118 -14.69 20.45 -14.27
CA VAL A 118 -14.39 19.84 -15.57
C VAL A 118 -12.89 19.78 -15.79
N VAL A 119 -12.16 20.85 -15.52
CA VAL A 119 -10.69 20.89 -15.65
C VAL A 119 -10.04 19.91 -14.70
N LEU A 120 -10.47 19.86 -13.43
CA LEU A 120 -9.91 18.92 -12.45
C LEU A 120 -10.13 17.47 -12.83
N ILE A 121 -11.32 17.11 -13.31
CA ILE A 121 -11.64 15.74 -13.73
C ILE A 121 -10.86 15.36 -14.99
N THR A 122 -10.78 16.27 -15.96
CA THR A 122 -10.02 16.05 -17.20
C THR A 122 -8.53 15.87 -16.88
N PHE A 123 -7.99 16.70 -15.99
CA PHE A 123 -6.62 16.54 -15.50
C PHE A 123 -6.42 15.20 -14.79
N SER A 124 -7.31 14.83 -13.88
CA SER A 124 -7.27 13.54 -13.16
C SER A 124 -7.26 12.36 -14.13
N ALA A 125 -8.17 12.35 -15.10
CA ALA A 125 -8.28 11.29 -16.10
C ALA A 125 -7.04 11.21 -17.00
N GLY A 126 -6.58 12.34 -17.53
CA GLY A 126 -5.40 12.42 -18.38
C GLY A 126 -4.12 12.00 -17.65
N PHE A 127 -3.91 12.52 -16.43
CA PHE A 127 -2.77 12.17 -15.61
C PHE A 127 -2.71 10.67 -15.29
N THR A 128 -3.85 10.10 -14.89
CA THR A 128 -3.93 8.68 -14.55
C THR A 128 -3.68 7.78 -15.76
N GLN A 129 -4.22 8.14 -16.93
CA GLN A 129 -4.02 7.39 -18.18
C GLN A 129 -2.57 7.43 -18.66
N ILE A 130 -1.90 8.58 -18.52
CA ILE A 130 -0.50 8.73 -18.96
C ILE A 130 0.46 8.01 -18.02
N LEU A 131 0.23 8.14 -16.71
CA LEU A 131 1.17 7.61 -15.71
C LEU A 131 0.99 6.10 -15.50
N ALA A 132 -0.24 5.66 -15.26
CA ALA A 132 -0.57 4.26 -14.98
C ALA A 132 -2.04 3.98 -15.32
N PRO A 133 -2.35 3.45 -16.52
CA PRO A 133 -3.73 3.10 -16.89
C PRO A 133 -4.36 2.06 -15.95
N GLN A 134 -3.54 1.24 -15.29
CA GLN A 134 -3.97 0.27 -14.29
C GLN A 134 -4.53 0.91 -12.99
N ALA A 135 -4.25 2.18 -12.76
CA ALA A 135 -4.79 2.91 -11.61
C ALA A 135 -6.26 3.32 -11.79
N VAL A 136 -6.82 3.24 -13.00
CA VAL A 136 -8.22 3.56 -13.27
C VAL A 136 -9.15 2.54 -12.61
N GLY A 137 -10.30 3.01 -12.12
CA GLY A 137 -11.32 2.17 -11.49
C GLY A 137 -11.19 2.03 -9.98
N SER A 138 -12.10 1.27 -9.40
CA SER A 138 -12.18 1.03 -7.94
C SER A 138 -11.01 0.18 -7.40
N GLY A 139 -10.50 -0.74 -8.19
CA GLY A 139 -9.45 -1.67 -7.77
C GLY A 139 -9.92 -2.89 -6.98
N ILE A 140 -11.19 -2.97 -6.59
CA ILE A 140 -11.75 -4.10 -5.84
C ILE A 140 -11.78 -5.40 -6.66
N PRO A 141 -12.21 -5.41 -7.94
CA PRO A 141 -12.22 -6.63 -8.76
C PRO A 141 -10.82 -7.21 -8.94
N GLU A 142 -9.85 -6.35 -9.22
CA GLU A 142 -8.45 -6.72 -9.44
C GLU A 142 -7.82 -7.27 -8.16
N MET A 143 -8.11 -6.67 -7.00
CA MET A 143 -7.67 -7.19 -5.71
C MET A 143 -8.27 -8.55 -5.40
N LYS A 144 -9.53 -8.81 -5.77
CA LYS A 144 -10.14 -10.14 -5.63
C LYS A 144 -9.43 -11.19 -6.51
N THR A 145 -8.97 -10.82 -7.70
CA THR A 145 -8.21 -11.73 -8.59
C THR A 145 -6.82 -12.02 -8.03
N ILE A 146 -6.15 -11.02 -7.46
CA ILE A 146 -4.85 -11.18 -6.79
C ILE A 146 -4.97 -12.13 -5.59
N LEU A 147 -6.00 -11.95 -4.76
CA LEU A 147 -6.26 -12.83 -3.62
C LEU A 147 -6.58 -14.29 -4.03
N ARG A 148 -7.03 -14.53 -5.26
CA ARG A 148 -7.21 -15.87 -5.84
C ARG A 148 -5.91 -16.46 -6.40
N GLY A 149 -4.77 -15.80 -6.26
CA GLY A 149 -3.46 -16.29 -6.68
C GLY A 149 -2.99 -15.83 -8.07
N VAL A 150 -3.69 -14.91 -8.71
CA VAL A 150 -3.25 -14.32 -9.99
C VAL A 150 -2.25 -13.20 -9.71
N VAL A 151 -1.04 -13.32 -10.27
CA VAL A 151 0.02 -12.31 -10.07
C VAL A 151 -0.11 -11.20 -11.10
N LEU A 152 -0.52 -10.01 -10.67
CA LEU A 152 -0.57 -8.79 -11.48
C LEU A 152 0.64 -7.89 -11.12
N LYS A 153 1.79 -8.13 -11.74
CA LYS A 153 3.07 -7.47 -11.40
C LYS A 153 3.03 -5.95 -11.53
N GLU A 154 2.36 -5.43 -12.56
CA GLU A 154 2.30 -3.99 -12.84
C GLU A 154 1.27 -3.25 -11.97
N TYR A 155 0.31 -3.98 -11.41
CA TYR A 155 -0.78 -3.41 -10.65
C TYR A 155 -0.35 -2.86 -9.28
N LEU A 156 0.66 -3.48 -8.64
CA LEU A 156 1.18 -3.12 -7.31
C LEU A 156 2.52 -2.35 -7.39
N THR A 157 2.62 -1.41 -8.33
CA THR A 157 3.81 -0.59 -8.53
C THR A 157 3.69 0.78 -7.86
N PHE A 158 4.81 1.37 -7.43
CA PHE A 158 4.83 2.72 -6.86
C PHE A 158 4.26 3.79 -7.80
N LYS A 159 4.46 3.65 -9.12
CA LYS A 159 3.84 4.53 -10.12
C LYS A 159 2.31 4.51 -10.03
N THR A 160 1.73 3.32 -9.89
CA THR A 160 0.28 3.13 -9.73
C THR A 160 -0.22 3.75 -8.44
N PHE A 161 0.54 3.68 -7.36
CA PHE A 161 0.23 4.34 -6.08
C PHE A 161 0.12 5.86 -6.26
N VAL A 162 1.14 6.50 -6.83
CA VAL A 162 1.16 7.96 -7.05
C VAL A 162 0.01 8.39 -7.97
N ALA A 163 -0.19 7.68 -9.10
CA ALA A 163 -1.28 7.96 -10.03
C ALA A 163 -2.64 7.85 -9.36
N LYS A 164 -2.85 6.82 -8.53
CA LYS A 164 -4.10 6.59 -7.80
C LYS A 164 -4.38 7.68 -6.78
N VAL A 165 -3.39 8.05 -5.97
CA VAL A 165 -3.55 9.08 -4.94
C VAL A 165 -3.85 10.43 -5.57
N ILE A 166 -3.08 10.87 -6.56
CA ILE A 166 -3.27 12.17 -7.22
C ILE A 166 -4.59 12.19 -8.00
N GLY A 167 -4.88 11.15 -8.79
CA GLY A 167 -6.11 11.05 -9.56
C GLY A 167 -7.36 11.08 -8.66
N LEU A 168 -7.34 10.33 -7.57
CA LEU A 168 -8.42 10.29 -6.59
C LEU A 168 -8.62 11.65 -5.90
N THR A 169 -7.52 12.29 -5.49
CA THR A 169 -7.56 13.61 -4.84
C THR A 169 -8.17 14.67 -5.76
N CYS A 170 -7.77 14.71 -7.04
CA CYS A 170 -8.34 15.65 -8.01
C CYS A 170 -9.81 15.33 -8.31
N ALA A 171 -10.18 14.07 -8.45
CA ALA A 171 -11.56 13.67 -8.70
C ALA A 171 -12.50 14.03 -7.53
N LEU A 172 -12.09 13.76 -6.30
CA LEU A 172 -12.85 14.15 -5.10
C LEU A 172 -12.83 15.64 -4.86
N GLY A 173 -11.71 16.32 -5.15
CA GLY A 173 -11.57 17.77 -5.06
C GLY A 173 -12.42 18.56 -6.05
N SER A 174 -12.92 17.91 -7.11
CA SER A 174 -13.89 18.50 -8.04
C SER A 174 -15.31 18.61 -7.46
N GLY A 175 -15.57 18.05 -6.27
CA GLY A 175 -16.89 18.02 -5.66
C GLY A 175 -17.84 16.95 -6.21
N MET A 176 -17.33 16.02 -7.03
CA MET A 176 -18.14 14.91 -7.54
C MET A 176 -18.46 13.92 -6.40
N PRO A 177 -19.69 13.39 -6.31
CA PRO A 177 -20.10 12.44 -5.27
C PRO A 177 -19.49 11.05 -5.52
N LEU A 178 -18.19 10.92 -5.36
CA LEU A 178 -17.43 9.66 -5.46
C LEU A 178 -17.12 9.11 -4.09
N GLY A 179 -17.23 7.77 -3.94
CA GLY A 179 -16.79 7.07 -2.73
C GLY A 179 -15.28 6.85 -2.73
N LYS A 180 -14.63 7.17 -1.62
CA LYS A 180 -13.19 6.93 -1.43
C LYS A 180 -12.85 5.51 -0.98
N GLU A 181 -13.79 4.74 -0.46
CA GLU A 181 -13.54 3.45 0.18
C GLU A 181 -12.92 2.41 -0.76
N GLY A 182 -13.48 2.23 -1.97
CA GLY A 182 -12.95 1.28 -2.95
C GLY A 182 -11.51 1.57 -3.37
N PRO A 183 -11.21 2.78 -3.86
CA PRO A 183 -9.84 3.18 -4.19
C PRO A 183 -8.86 3.11 -3.02
N PHE A 184 -9.32 3.34 -1.78
CA PHE A 184 -8.47 3.22 -0.58
C PHE A 184 -8.06 1.79 -0.27
N VAL A 185 -8.88 0.78 -0.57
CA VAL A 185 -8.48 -0.63 -0.45
C VAL A 185 -7.28 -0.92 -1.37
N HIS A 186 -7.32 -0.42 -2.59
CA HIS A 186 -6.19 -0.56 -3.53
C HIS A 186 -4.94 0.20 -3.03
N ILE A 187 -5.11 1.44 -2.56
CA ILE A 187 -4.02 2.24 -1.98
C ILE A 187 -3.41 1.53 -0.77
N ALA A 188 -4.22 0.94 0.11
CA ALA A 188 -3.74 0.17 1.26
C ALA A 188 -2.91 -1.05 0.85
N SER A 189 -3.34 -1.76 -0.20
CA SER A 189 -2.60 -2.90 -0.75
C SER A 189 -1.27 -2.47 -1.36
N LEU A 190 -1.23 -1.33 -2.04
CA LEU A 190 0.01 -0.73 -2.57
C LEU A 190 0.96 -0.33 -1.44
N CYS A 191 0.45 0.31 -0.37
CA CYS A 191 1.23 0.63 0.81
C CYS A 191 1.76 -0.62 1.51
N ALA A 192 0.95 -1.67 1.64
CA ALA A 192 1.37 -2.93 2.24
C ALA A 192 2.54 -3.57 1.47
N VAL A 193 2.47 -3.60 0.14
CA VAL A 193 3.57 -4.13 -0.70
C VAL A 193 4.84 -3.29 -0.58
N GLN A 194 4.73 -1.96 -0.56
CA GLN A 194 5.89 -1.09 -0.39
C GLN A 194 6.51 -1.24 1.01
N LEU A 195 5.66 -1.32 2.04
CA LEU A 195 6.09 -1.54 3.41
C LEU A 195 6.75 -2.90 3.60
N SER A 196 6.20 -3.96 2.97
CA SER A 196 6.80 -5.30 2.96
C SER A 196 8.18 -5.29 2.32
N LYS A 197 8.35 -4.63 1.16
CA LYS A 197 9.66 -4.45 0.54
C LYS A 197 10.65 -3.69 1.43
N PHE A 198 10.17 -2.68 2.12
CA PHE A 198 10.99 -1.89 3.03
C PHE A 198 11.41 -2.70 4.27
N THR A 199 10.50 -3.46 4.87
CA THR A 199 10.80 -4.33 6.01
C THR A 199 11.69 -5.50 5.64
N SER A 200 11.56 -6.06 4.43
CA SER A 200 12.45 -7.09 3.88
C SER A 200 13.90 -6.58 3.75
N LEU A 201 14.08 -5.30 3.39
CA LEU A 201 15.40 -4.67 3.32
C LEU A 201 16.08 -4.55 4.71
N PHE A 202 15.28 -4.41 5.78
CA PHE A 202 15.78 -4.20 7.15
C PHE A 202 15.85 -5.47 8.01
N GLY A 203 15.19 -6.56 7.65
CA GLY A 203 15.06 -7.68 8.57
C GLY A 203 14.94 -9.08 7.99
N GLY A 204 14.87 -9.29 6.69
CA GLY A 204 14.86 -10.64 6.07
C GLY A 204 13.76 -11.61 6.59
N ILE A 205 12.69 -11.10 7.22
CA ILE A 205 11.68 -11.90 7.93
C ILE A 205 10.39 -12.07 7.11
N TYR A 206 10.19 -11.22 6.11
CA TYR A 206 8.97 -11.20 5.29
C TYR A 206 9.28 -11.41 3.80
N GLU A 207 9.84 -12.55 3.43
CA GLU A 207 9.87 -13.04 2.05
C GLU A 207 8.80 -14.10 1.83
#